data_0290047f9176c809e0d932793476048e
#
_entry.id   0290047f9176c809e0d932793476048e
#
_cell.length_a   1.000
_cell.length_b   1.000
_cell.length_c   1.000
_cell.angle_alpha   90.00
_cell.angle_beta   90.00
_cell.angle_gamma   90.00
#
_symmetry.space_group_name_H-M   'P 1'
#
loop_
_entity.id
_entity.type
_entity.pdbx_description
1 polymer ?
#
loop_
_entity_poly.entity_id
_entity_poly.type
_entity_poly.pdbx_seq_one_letter_code
_entity_poly.pdbx_strand_id
1 'polypeptide(L)'
;MDTKILLVEDEDNIRKLVANYLVKEGFNVVEAADGQDAIEKFDGDIDFSLIILDVMMPRKDGYEVAAYIRKTSDVPILMLTARDTETDEITGFNAGADEYISKPFSAKILMARVKNLLRRTSQNSMQDIEAGGIAVRYRERIVLIDGEKAVLTPKEFDLLYYLLQNKNIVLTRSQILSTVWDWDYFGDDRTVDTHIKCLRSKIGEYGKKIVTVRKIGYKFECDN
;
A
#
# COMPACT_ATOMS: atom_id res chain seq x y z
N MET A 1 -5.64 4.84 -20.94
CA MET A 1 -4.22 4.84 -20.51
C MET A 1 -3.77 3.40 -20.42
N ASP A 2 -2.59 3.12 -20.90
CA ASP A 2 -2.04 1.75 -20.96
C ASP A 2 -1.47 1.42 -19.58
N THR A 3 -2.21 0.65 -18.77
CA THR A 3 -1.82 0.33 -17.39
C THR A 3 -0.69 -0.68 -17.41
N LYS A 4 0.53 -0.26 -17.02
CA LYS A 4 1.73 -1.09 -16.99
C LYS A 4 1.99 -1.61 -15.59
N ILE A 5 2.21 -2.91 -15.46
CA ILE A 5 2.48 -3.60 -14.18
C ILE A 5 3.87 -4.25 -14.27
N LEU A 6 4.74 -3.96 -13.31
CA LEU A 6 5.97 -4.70 -13.11
C LEU A 6 5.67 -5.91 -12.23
N LEU A 7 5.91 -7.11 -12.76
CA LEU A 7 5.76 -8.38 -12.05
C LEU A 7 7.13 -8.97 -11.76
N VAL A 8 7.47 -9.11 -10.49
CA VAL A 8 8.76 -9.63 -10.02
C VAL A 8 8.54 -10.93 -9.25
N GLU A 9 9.03 -12.03 -9.78
CA GLU A 9 8.84 -13.38 -9.22
C GLU A 9 9.94 -14.29 -9.77
N ASP A 10 10.69 -14.99 -8.94
CA ASP A 10 11.80 -15.82 -9.38
C ASP A 10 11.35 -17.19 -9.90
N GLU A 11 10.22 -17.72 -9.39
CA GLU A 11 9.65 -18.96 -9.88
C GLU A 11 8.96 -18.77 -11.24
N ASP A 12 9.56 -19.29 -12.31
CA ASP A 12 9.10 -19.13 -13.70
C ASP A 12 7.63 -19.56 -13.90
N ASN A 13 7.18 -20.63 -13.23
CA ASN A 13 5.82 -21.12 -13.34
C ASN A 13 4.81 -20.16 -12.69
N ILE A 14 5.15 -19.61 -11.52
CA ILE A 14 4.29 -18.64 -10.82
C ILE A 14 4.27 -17.33 -11.58
N ARG A 15 5.43 -16.84 -12.03
CA ARG A 15 5.54 -15.61 -12.82
C ARG A 15 4.68 -15.67 -14.08
N LYS A 16 4.79 -16.76 -14.87
CA LYS A 16 3.95 -16.95 -16.07
C LYS A 16 2.46 -17.05 -15.75
N LEU A 17 2.11 -17.73 -14.67
CA LEU A 17 0.71 -17.88 -14.25
C LEU A 17 0.11 -16.51 -13.90
N VAL A 18 0.81 -15.72 -13.09
CA VAL A 18 0.37 -14.37 -12.68
C VAL A 18 0.32 -13.44 -13.90
N ALA A 19 1.36 -13.44 -14.73
CA ALA A 19 1.39 -12.63 -15.95
C ALA A 19 0.19 -12.94 -16.86
N ASN A 20 -0.15 -14.21 -17.06
CA ASN A 20 -1.30 -14.61 -17.86
C ASN A 20 -2.64 -14.10 -17.29
N TYR A 21 -2.80 -14.10 -15.96
CA TYR A 21 -4.01 -13.52 -15.34
C TYR A 21 -4.10 -12.01 -15.58
N LEU A 22 -3.00 -11.30 -15.43
CA LEU A 22 -2.94 -9.84 -15.64
C LEU A 22 -3.18 -9.45 -17.10
N VAL A 23 -2.53 -10.13 -18.03
CA VAL A 23 -2.72 -9.90 -19.49
C VAL A 23 -4.16 -10.19 -19.93
N LYS A 24 -4.79 -11.25 -19.40
CA LYS A 24 -6.19 -11.58 -19.69
C LYS A 24 -7.17 -10.51 -19.22
N GLU A 25 -6.81 -9.75 -18.19
CA GLU A 25 -7.60 -8.61 -17.69
C GLU A 25 -7.24 -7.28 -18.42
N GLY A 26 -6.37 -7.33 -19.41
CA GLY A 26 -6.03 -6.19 -20.27
C GLY A 26 -4.86 -5.33 -19.78
N PHE A 27 -4.06 -5.79 -18.83
CA PHE A 27 -2.89 -5.07 -18.35
C PHE A 27 -1.63 -5.38 -19.18
N ASN A 28 -0.76 -4.38 -19.33
CA ASN A 28 0.57 -4.58 -19.87
C ASN A 28 1.53 -5.01 -18.78
N VAL A 29 2.14 -6.20 -18.92
CA VAL A 29 3.00 -6.79 -17.91
C VAL A 29 4.45 -6.75 -18.37
N VAL A 30 5.32 -6.18 -17.53
CA VAL A 30 6.78 -6.29 -17.63
C VAL A 30 7.22 -7.26 -16.55
N GLU A 31 7.81 -8.38 -16.98
CA GLU A 31 8.26 -9.44 -16.08
C GLU A 31 9.71 -9.21 -15.64
N ALA A 32 10.03 -9.47 -14.37
CA ALA A 32 11.40 -9.51 -13.84
C ALA A 32 11.59 -10.82 -13.07
N ALA A 33 12.75 -11.44 -13.23
CA ALA A 33 13.04 -12.77 -12.68
C ALA A 33 13.71 -12.72 -11.29
N ASP A 34 14.08 -11.55 -10.80
CA ASP A 34 14.67 -11.31 -9.48
C ASP A 34 14.73 -9.82 -9.15
N GLY A 35 15.17 -9.51 -7.91
CA GLY A 35 15.18 -8.12 -7.44
C GLY A 35 16.17 -7.21 -8.17
N GLN A 36 17.26 -7.72 -8.72
CA GLN A 36 18.20 -6.90 -9.48
C GLN A 36 17.62 -6.53 -10.86
N ASP A 37 17.03 -7.50 -11.57
CA ASP A 37 16.33 -7.30 -12.84
C ASP A 37 15.13 -6.33 -12.67
N ALA A 38 14.45 -6.42 -11.51
CA ALA A 38 13.37 -5.50 -11.18
C ALA A 38 13.83 -4.03 -11.07
N ILE A 39 14.95 -3.79 -10.38
CA ILE A 39 15.50 -2.44 -10.23
C ILE A 39 15.96 -1.89 -11.59
N GLU A 40 16.65 -2.67 -12.41
CA GLU A 40 17.08 -2.25 -13.73
C GLU A 40 15.90 -1.86 -14.65
N LYS A 41 14.78 -2.61 -14.58
CA LYS A 41 13.56 -2.30 -15.33
C LYS A 41 12.81 -1.10 -14.76
N PHE A 42 12.85 -0.92 -13.44
CA PHE A 42 12.23 0.22 -12.78
C PHE A 42 12.97 1.53 -13.08
N ASP A 43 14.30 1.52 -13.15
CA ASP A 43 15.13 2.69 -13.48
C ASP A 43 15.07 3.06 -14.98
N GLY A 44 14.49 2.22 -15.82
CA GLY A 44 14.18 2.55 -17.21
C GLY A 44 13.08 3.62 -17.31
N ASP A 45 12.92 4.24 -18.49
CA ASP A 45 11.89 5.25 -18.78
C ASP A 45 10.46 4.65 -18.86
N ILE A 46 10.09 3.78 -17.91
CA ILE A 46 8.79 3.11 -17.85
C ILE A 46 8.01 3.59 -16.64
N ASP A 47 6.89 4.25 -16.89
CA ASP A 47 5.95 4.65 -15.83
C ASP A 47 5.05 3.46 -15.46
N PHE A 48 5.35 2.81 -14.35
CA PHE A 48 4.56 1.70 -13.82
C PHE A 48 3.38 2.21 -12.98
N SER A 49 2.22 1.61 -13.19
CA SER A 49 0.99 1.90 -12.41
C SER A 49 0.88 1.03 -11.16
N LEU A 50 1.57 -0.11 -11.12
CA LEU A 50 1.59 -1.07 -10.01
C LEU A 50 2.84 -1.94 -10.12
N ILE A 51 3.39 -2.35 -8.96
CA ILE A 51 4.43 -3.37 -8.86
C ILE A 51 3.90 -4.55 -8.06
N ILE A 52 4.02 -5.75 -8.60
CA ILE A 52 3.75 -7.02 -7.90
C ILE A 52 5.10 -7.66 -7.62
N LEU A 53 5.41 -7.97 -6.36
CA LEU A 53 6.74 -8.26 -5.91
C LEU A 53 6.75 -9.45 -4.96
N ASP A 54 7.42 -10.54 -5.36
CA ASP A 54 7.69 -11.62 -4.42
C ASP A 54 8.68 -11.18 -3.34
N VAL A 55 8.44 -11.62 -2.12
CA VAL A 55 9.32 -11.33 -0.98
C VAL A 55 10.58 -12.19 -1.03
N MET A 56 10.43 -13.47 -1.36
CA MET A 56 11.49 -14.46 -1.23
C MET A 56 12.20 -14.70 -2.57
N MET A 57 13.12 -13.81 -2.93
CA MET A 57 13.87 -13.91 -4.18
C MET A 57 15.39 -13.92 -3.96
N PRO A 58 16.16 -14.52 -4.89
CA PRO A 58 17.61 -14.46 -4.84
C PRO A 58 18.14 -13.06 -5.20
N ARG A 59 19.39 -12.79 -4.84
CA ARG A 59 20.17 -11.55 -5.09
C ARG A 59 19.69 -10.36 -4.27
N LYS A 60 18.48 -9.89 -4.50
CA LYS A 60 17.79 -8.87 -3.69
C LYS A 60 16.41 -9.37 -3.36
N ASP A 61 16.05 -9.34 -2.08
CA ASP A 61 14.72 -9.72 -1.65
C ASP A 61 13.68 -8.62 -1.95
N GLY A 62 12.40 -8.96 -1.82
CA GLY A 62 11.33 -8.02 -2.12
C GLY A 62 11.32 -6.78 -1.22
N TYR A 63 11.80 -6.89 0.01
CA TYR A 63 11.88 -5.75 0.92
C TYR A 63 12.95 -4.74 0.48
N GLU A 64 14.10 -5.23 0.04
CA GLU A 64 15.18 -4.38 -0.51
C GLU A 64 14.73 -3.66 -1.78
N VAL A 65 14.01 -4.35 -2.66
CA VAL A 65 13.47 -3.77 -3.90
C VAL A 65 12.42 -2.70 -3.56
N ALA A 66 11.48 -2.99 -2.66
CA ALA A 66 10.47 -2.02 -2.24
C ALA A 66 11.08 -0.77 -1.61
N ALA A 67 12.04 -0.95 -0.70
CA ALA A 67 12.77 0.16 -0.09
C ALA A 67 13.56 0.99 -1.10
N TYR A 68 14.09 0.36 -2.16
CA TYR A 68 14.75 1.07 -3.26
C TYR A 68 13.76 1.94 -4.03
N ILE A 69 12.64 1.36 -4.47
CA ILE A 69 11.59 2.05 -5.24
C ILE A 69 11.04 3.24 -4.47
N ARG A 70 10.83 3.10 -3.16
CA ARG A 70 10.27 4.17 -2.31
C ARG A 70 11.18 5.40 -2.15
N LYS A 71 12.45 5.34 -2.56
CA LYS A 71 13.32 6.52 -2.58
C LYS A 71 12.89 7.55 -3.63
N THR A 72 12.24 7.09 -4.70
CA THR A 72 11.94 7.92 -5.88
C THR A 72 10.50 7.85 -6.35
N SER A 73 9.68 6.89 -5.85
CA SER A 73 8.33 6.65 -6.36
C SER A 73 7.34 6.21 -5.28
N ASP A 74 6.10 6.71 -5.41
CA ASP A 74 4.94 6.29 -4.61
C ASP A 74 4.06 5.28 -5.37
N VAL A 75 4.59 4.61 -6.42
CA VAL A 75 3.87 3.57 -7.16
C VAL A 75 3.37 2.48 -6.21
N PRO A 76 2.10 2.04 -6.28
CA PRO A 76 1.60 0.98 -5.43
C PRO A 76 2.42 -0.31 -5.53
N ILE A 77 2.70 -0.95 -4.39
CA ILE A 77 3.43 -2.22 -4.30
C ILE A 77 2.56 -3.27 -3.62
N LEU A 78 2.28 -4.35 -4.34
CA LEU A 78 1.64 -5.56 -3.86
C LEU A 78 2.69 -6.65 -3.63
N MET A 79 2.89 -7.07 -2.39
CA MET A 79 3.82 -8.17 -2.11
C MET A 79 3.13 -9.53 -2.14
N LEU A 80 3.80 -10.51 -2.74
CA LEU A 80 3.46 -11.93 -2.67
C LEU A 80 4.40 -12.57 -1.65
N THR A 81 3.88 -13.30 -0.66
CA THR A 81 4.71 -13.87 0.40
C THR A 81 4.29 -15.27 0.80
N ALA A 82 5.25 -16.12 1.12
CA ALA A 82 5.01 -17.39 1.78
C ALA A 82 5.01 -17.27 3.32
N ARG A 83 5.23 -16.07 3.86
CA ARG A 83 5.35 -15.79 5.29
C ARG A 83 4.05 -15.24 5.85
N ASP A 84 3.54 -15.89 6.90
CA ASP A 84 2.26 -15.55 7.55
C ASP A 84 2.45 -14.93 8.94
N THR A 85 3.66 -14.50 9.31
CA THR A 85 3.88 -13.94 10.65
C THR A 85 3.61 -12.45 10.69
N GLU A 86 3.05 -11.96 11.81
CA GLU A 86 2.82 -10.53 12.06
C GLU A 86 4.11 -9.70 11.92
N THR A 87 5.26 -10.29 12.27
CA THR A 87 6.56 -9.65 12.16
C THR A 87 6.96 -9.42 10.71
N ASP A 88 6.67 -10.37 9.82
CA ASP A 88 6.98 -10.26 8.40
C ASP A 88 6.10 -9.21 7.71
N GLU A 89 4.80 -9.14 8.06
CA GLU A 89 3.90 -8.10 7.57
C GLU A 89 4.35 -6.70 8.00
N ILE A 90 4.72 -6.52 9.28
CA ILE A 90 5.23 -5.24 9.79
C ILE A 90 6.52 -4.84 9.07
N THR A 91 7.44 -5.79 8.85
CA THR A 91 8.69 -5.53 8.13
C THR A 91 8.44 -5.04 6.72
N GLY A 92 7.50 -5.65 6.02
CA GLY A 92 7.20 -5.27 4.65
C GLY A 92 6.44 -3.96 4.52
N PHE A 93 5.50 -3.67 5.41
CA PHE A 93 4.86 -2.35 5.41
C PHE A 93 5.87 -1.23 5.75
N ASN A 94 6.84 -1.50 6.62
CA ASN A 94 7.95 -0.58 6.88
C ASN A 94 8.89 -0.44 5.67
N ALA A 95 9.04 -1.49 4.85
CA ALA A 95 9.78 -1.45 3.59
C ALA A 95 9.02 -0.72 2.47
N GLY A 96 7.73 -0.43 2.67
CA GLY A 96 6.93 0.38 1.75
C GLY A 96 5.89 -0.37 0.93
N ALA A 97 5.53 -1.61 1.30
CA ALA A 97 4.41 -2.31 0.70
C ALA A 97 3.07 -1.64 1.03
N ASP A 98 2.14 -1.66 0.08
CA ASP A 98 0.78 -1.18 0.26
C ASP A 98 -0.19 -2.30 0.61
N GLU A 99 0.12 -3.51 0.14
CA GLU A 99 -0.74 -4.66 0.26
C GLU A 99 0.08 -5.96 0.23
N TYR A 100 -0.49 -7.03 0.80
CA TYR A 100 0.09 -8.36 0.86
C TYR A 100 -0.88 -9.42 0.38
N ILE A 101 -0.33 -10.47 -0.25
CA ILE A 101 -1.05 -11.71 -0.55
C ILE A 101 -0.18 -12.89 -0.13
N SER A 102 -0.70 -13.74 0.77
CA SER A 102 -0.03 -14.97 1.17
C SER A 102 -0.14 -16.02 0.07
N LYS A 103 0.96 -16.69 -0.26
CA LYS A 103 1.01 -17.88 -1.11
C LYS A 103 0.59 -19.13 -0.29
N PRO A 104 -0.28 -20.04 -0.81
CA PRO A 104 -0.90 -20.03 -2.13
C PRO A 104 -2.12 -19.11 -2.21
N PHE A 105 -2.30 -18.41 -3.32
CA PHE A 105 -3.42 -17.50 -3.57
C PHE A 105 -4.28 -17.92 -4.77
N SER A 106 -5.53 -17.47 -4.78
CA SER A 106 -6.39 -17.62 -5.96
C SER A 106 -6.24 -16.43 -6.91
N ALA A 107 -6.42 -16.67 -8.22
CA ALA A 107 -6.46 -15.62 -9.23
C ALA A 107 -7.50 -14.53 -8.89
N LYS A 108 -8.65 -14.91 -8.32
CA LYS A 108 -9.71 -13.98 -7.93
C LYS A 108 -9.25 -13.01 -6.84
N ILE A 109 -8.54 -13.49 -5.82
CA ILE A 109 -7.98 -12.66 -4.74
C ILE A 109 -6.91 -11.72 -5.32
N LEU A 110 -5.97 -12.24 -6.10
CA LEU A 110 -4.92 -11.44 -6.74
C LEU A 110 -5.52 -10.30 -7.56
N MET A 111 -6.50 -10.61 -8.45
CA MET A 111 -7.12 -9.61 -9.33
C MET A 111 -7.93 -8.57 -8.56
N ALA A 112 -8.60 -8.95 -7.47
CA ALA A 112 -9.29 -7.99 -6.60
C ALA A 112 -8.30 -6.98 -6.00
N ARG A 113 -7.16 -7.44 -5.48
CA ARG A 113 -6.10 -6.57 -4.92
C ARG A 113 -5.50 -5.65 -5.97
N VAL A 114 -5.15 -6.19 -7.14
CA VAL A 114 -4.61 -5.42 -8.27
C VAL A 114 -5.56 -4.28 -8.68
N LYS A 115 -6.84 -4.60 -8.91
CA LYS A 115 -7.85 -3.61 -9.29
C LYS A 115 -8.04 -2.54 -8.22
N ASN A 116 -7.99 -2.92 -6.96
CA ASN A 116 -8.12 -1.98 -5.84
C ASN A 116 -6.96 -1.00 -5.76
N LEU A 117 -5.73 -1.48 -5.93
CA LEU A 117 -4.54 -0.61 -5.93
C LEU A 117 -4.56 0.36 -7.13
N LEU A 118 -5.00 -0.08 -8.29
CA LEU A 118 -5.07 0.75 -9.51
C LEU A 118 -6.21 1.78 -9.52
N ARG A 119 -7.34 1.53 -8.82
CA ARG A 119 -8.52 2.43 -8.84
C ARG A 119 -8.26 3.78 -8.17
N ARG A 120 -7.29 3.89 -7.29
CA ARG A 120 -7.02 5.08 -6.46
C ARG A 120 -6.55 6.29 -7.23
N THR A 121 -6.06 6.13 -8.43
CA THR A 121 -5.61 7.21 -9.31
C THR A 121 -6.75 8.05 -9.94
N SER A 122 -8.02 7.68 -9.74
CA SER A 122 -9.14 8.25 -10.52
C SER A 122 -10.22 9.01 -9.74
N GLN A 123 -10.12 9.27 -8.42
CA GLN A 123 -11.18 9.99 -7.69
C GLN A 123 -10.93 11.49 -7.57
N ASN A 124 -11.65 12.24 -8.39
CA ASN A 124 -11.50 13.69 -8.63
C ASN A 124 -12.25 14.63 -7.64
N SER A 125 -12.74 14.16 -6.47
CA SER A 125 -13.62 14.95 -5.60
C SER A 125 -13.14 15.20 -4.16
N MET A 126 -11.89 14.85 -3.82
CA MET A 126 -11.41 14.99 -2.45
C MET A 126 -10.63 16.29 -2.24
N GLN A 127 -10.90 16.97 -1.12
CA GLN A 127 -10.34 18.28 -0.79
C GLN A 127 -9.11 18.15 0.12
N ASP A 128 -8.26 19.17 0.09
CA ASP A 128 -7.18 19.29 1.05
C ASP A 128 -7.72 19.41 2.49
N ILE A 129 -7.01 18.80 3.45
CA ILE A 129 -7.40 18.83 4.86
C ILE A 129 -6.26 19.42 5.68
N GLU A 130 -6.62 20.32 6.59
CA GLU A 130 -5.71 20.80 7.62
C GLU A 130 -6.27 20.45 9.01
N ALA A 131 -5.41 19.90 9.87
CA ALA A 131 -5.79 19.46 11.21
C ALA A 131 -4.60 19.61 12.17
N GLY A 132 -4.57 20.71 12.91
CA GLY A 132 -3.42 21.05 13.74
C GLY A 132 -2.17 21.28 12.85
N GLY A 133 -1.06 20.59 13.16
CA GLY A 133 0.15 20.66 12.33
C GLY A 133 0.19 19.68 11.16
N ILE A 134 -0.91 18.95 10.89
CA ILE A 134 -0.99 18.06 9.71
C ILE A 134 -1.72 18.78 8.59
N ALA A 135 -1.08 18.85 7.41
CA ALA A 135 -1.72 19.31 6.18
C ALA A 135 -1.64 18.20 5.12
N VAL A 136 -2.79 17.82 4.56
CA VAL A 136 -2.89 16.82 3.50
C VAL A 136 -3.29 17.52 2.21
N ARG A 137 -2.43 17.47 1.19
CA ARG A 137 -2.66 17.93 -0.18
C ARG A 137 -3.09 16.73 -1.00
N TYR A 138 -4.40 16.51 -1.06
CA TYR A 138 -4.94 15.26 -1.59
C TYR A 138 -4.55 14.98 -3.04
N ARG A 139 -4.67 15.98 -3.91
CA ARG A 139 -4.36 15.84 -5.34
C ARG A 139 -2.89 15.58 -5.62
N GLU A 140 -2.03 16.14 -4.78
CA GLU A 140 -0.57 16.01 -4.88
C GLU A 140 -0.06 14.77 -4.15
N ARG A 141 -0.92 14.07 -3.39
CA ARG A 141 -0.56 12.94 -2.53
C ARG A 141 0.54 13.31 -1.51
N ILE A 142 0.54 14.55 -1.05
CA ILE A 142 1.53 15.09 -0.09
C ILE A 142 0.90 15.23 1.29
N VAL A 143 1.64 14.80 2.31
CA VAL A 143 1.35 15.08 3.71
C VAL A 143 2.48 15.93 4.28
N LEU A 144 2.13 17.04 4.90
CA LEU A 144 3.05 17.88 5.64
C LEU A 144 2.76 17.74 7.14
N ILE A 145 3.80 17.57 7.92
CA ILE A 145 3.78 17.56 9.39
C ILE A 145 4.61 18.77 9.85
N ASP A 146 3.96 19.76 10.47
CA ASP A 146 4.59 21.03 10.86
C ASP A 146 5.35 21.72 9.70
N GLY A 147 4.82 21.57 8.47
CA GLY A 147 5.39 22.14 7.25
C GLY A 147 6.44 21.25 6.56
N GLU A 148 6.89 20.17 7.18
CA GLU A 148 7.84 19.22 6.59
C GLU A 148 7.14 18.03 5.92
N LYS A 149 7.64 17.59 4.76
CA LYS A 149 7.04 16.48 4.00
C LYS A 149 7.25 15.15 4.73
N ALA A 150 6.14 14.49 5.11
CA ALA A 150 6.16 13.13 5.64
C ALA A 150 6.13 12.10 4.50
N VAL A 151 6.95 11.04 4.61
CA VAL A 151 7.00 9.95 3.62
C VAL A 151 6.02 8.85 4.05
N LEU A 152 4.85 8.84 3.43
CA LEU A 152 3.83 7.82 3.63
C LEU A 152 3.69 6.95 2.38
N THR A 153 3.36 5.67 2.58
CA THR A 153 2.92 4.81 1.47
C THR A 153 1.52 5.22 1.00
N PRO A 154 1.09 4.84 -0.21
CA PRO A 154 -0.26 5.14 -0.69
C PRO A 154 -1.38 4.71 0.28
N LYS A 155 -1.25 3.54 0.92
CA LYS A 155 -2.22 3.05 1.93
C LYS A 155 -2.21 3.86 3.23
N GLU A 156 -1.03 4.22 3.71
CA GLU A 156 -0.90 5.08 4.88
C GLU A 156 -1.47 6.48 4.63
N PHE A 157 -1.25 7.02 3.42
CA PHE A 157 -1.86 8.27 3.01
C PHE A 157 -3.40 8.19 3.04
N ASP A 158 -3.98 7.18 2.39
CA ASP A 158 -5.44 7.01 2.34
C ASP A 158 -6.03 6.76 3.72
N LEU A 159 -5.34 6.00 4.57
CA LEU A 159 -5.74 5.75 5.96
C LEU A 159 -5.72 7.05 6.77
N LEU A 160 -4.65 7.83 6.70
CA LEU A 160 -4.57 9.13 7.37
C LEU A 160 -5.66 10.07 6.88
N TYR A 161 -5.84 10.15 5.57
CA TYR A 161 -6.86 11.00 4.96
C TYR A 161 -8.27 10.62 5.43
N TYR A 162 -8.60 9.32 5.44
CA TYR A 162 -9.91 8.84 5.91
C TYR A 162 -10.14 9.12 7.40
N LEU A 163 -9.12 8.96 8.23
CA LEU A 163 -9.17 9.31 9.65
C LEU A 163 -9.41 10.82 9.86
N LEU A 164 -8.73 11.66 9.09
CA LEU A 164 -8.86 13.12 9.17
C LEU A 164 -10.21 13.63 8.65
N GLN A 165 -10.77 13.02 7.60
CA GLN A 165 -12.14 13.31 7.15
C GLN A 165 -13.18 13.03 8.22
N ASN A 166 -12.92 12.04 9.09
CA ASN A 166 -13.82 11.61 10.16
C ASN A 166 -13.26 11.93 11.55
N LYS A 167 -12.57 13.08 11.68
CA LYS A 167 -12.01 13.51 12.97
C LYS A 167 -13.06 13.51 14.08
N ASN A 168 -12.66 13.06 15.26
CA ASN A 168 -13.49 12.91 16.45
C ASN A 168 -14.60 11.84 16.34
N ILE A 169 -14.68 11.08 15.24
CA ILE A 169 -15.62 9.97 15.05
C ILE A 169 -14.86 8.64 15.22
N VAL A 170 -15.47 7.71 15.96
CA VAL A 170 -14.94 6.34 16.09
C VAL A 170 -15.27 5.56 14.83
N LEU A 171 -14.23 5.09 14.13
CA LEU A 171 -14.33 4.23 12.95
C LEU A 171 -14.03 2.79 13.36
N THR A 172 -14.91 1.86 13.00
CA THR A 172 -14.64 0.43 13.22
C THR A 172 -13.55 -0.07 12.28
N ARG A 173 -12.87 -1.16 12.66
CA ARG A 173 -11.88 -1.81 11.78
C ARG A 173 -12.47 -2.17 10.42
N SER A 174 -13.68 -2.72 10.42
CA SER A 174 -14.37 -3.08 9.19
C SER A 174 -14.70 -1.86 8.32
N GLN A 175 -15.10 -0.72 8.89
CA GLN A 175 -15.31 0.53 8.14
C GLN A 175 -14.01 1.04 7.53
N ILE A 176 -12.92 1.06 8.32
CA ILE A 176 -11.61 1.46 7.81
C ILE A 176 -11.18 0.51 6.70
N LEU A 177 -11.32 -0.79 6.94
CA LEU A 177 -10.93 -1.81 5.98
C LEU A 177 -11.70 -1.67 4.66
N SER A 178 -13.03 -1.59 4.71
CA SER A 178 -13.88 -1.46 3.51
C SER A 178 -13.66 -0.16 2.74
N THR A 179 -13.28 0.94 3.41
CA THR A 179 -13.07 2.23 2.75
C THR A 179 -11.65 2.37 2.21
N VAL A 180 -10.64 1.99 2.99
CA VAL A 180 -9.24 2.13 2.61
C VAL A 180 -8.76 0.95 1.77
N TRP A 181 -9.33 -0.26 1.93
CA TRP A 181 -8.98 -1.51 1.21
C TRP A 181 -10.10 -2.06 0.33
N ASP A 182 -11.31 -1.51 0.38
CA ASP A 182 -12.54 -1.88 -0.35
C ASP A 182 -13.36 -3.08 0.19
N TRP A 183 -14.65 -3.11 -0.21
CA TRP A 183 -15.66 -4.08 0.22
C TRP A 183 -15.29 -5.55 -0.08
N ASP A 184 -14.50 -5.82 -1.12
CA ASP A 184 -14.06 -7.16 -1.50
C ASP A 184 -12.74 -7.57 -0.84
N TYR A 185 -12.31 -6.84 0.21
CA TYR A 185 -11.11 -7.18 0.96
C TYR A 185 -11.38 -8.40 1.84
N PHE A 186 -10.84 -9.57 1.46
CA PHE A 186 -10.91 -10.82 2.23
C PHE A 186 -9.77 -10.96 3.27
N GLY A 187 -9.13 -9.88 3.65
CA GLY A 187 -8.06 -9.88 4.65
C GLY A 187 -8.55 -9.73 6.09
N ASP A 188 -7.67 -10.03 7.04
CA ASP A 188 -7.92 -9.91 8.47
C ASP A 188 -7.94 -8.43 8.91
N ASP A 189 -8.74 -8.13 9.91
CA ASP A 189 -8.75 -6.84 10.64
C ASP A 189 -7.37 -6.40 11.15
N ARG A 190 -6.42 -7.33 11.29
CA ARG A 190 -5.02 -7.09 11.66
C ARG A 190 -4.27 -6.19 10.68
N THR A 191 -4.65 -6.20 9.40
CA THR A 191 -4.06 -5.30 8.40
C THR A 191 -4.25 -3.83 8.80
N VAL A 192 -5.42 -3.47 9.32
CA VAL A 192 -5.67 -2.11 9.83
C VAL A 192 -4.75 -1.79 11.00
N ASP A 193 -4.64 -2.72 11.97
CA ASP A 193 -3.82 -2.51 13.18
C ASP A 193 -2.35 -2.28 12.82
N THR A 194 -1.83 -3.04 11.86
CA THR A 194 -0.46 -2.93 11.37
C THR A 194 -0.21 -1.57 10.70
N HIS A 195 -1.09 -1.15 9.78
CA HIS A 195 -0.96 0.16 9.13
C HIS A 195 -1.12 1.33 10.10
N ILE A 196 -2.00 1.23 11.10
CA ILE A 196 -2.11 2.22 12.18
C ILE A 196 -0.79 2.34 12.95
N LYS A 197 -0.13 1.20 13.26
CA LYS A 197 1.16 1.21 13.95
C LYS A 197 2.24 1.91 13.12
N CYS A 198 2.35 1.58 11.85
CA CYS A 198 3.29 2.22 10.93
C CYS A 198 3.00 3.72 10.76
N LEU A 199 1.73 4.07 10.53
CA LEU A 199 1.30 5.46 10.37
C LEU A 199 1.62 6.30 11.61
N ARG A 200 1.30 5.80 12.82
CA ARG A 200 1.63 6.50 14.08
C ARG A 200 3.12 6.84 14.19
N SER A 201 3.98 5.91 13.80
CA SER A 201 5.43 6.12 13.82
C SER A 201 5.87 7.22 12.85
N LYS A 202 5.25 7.27 11.65
CA LYS A 202 5.65 8.19 10.57
C LYS A 202 5.16 9.62 10.76
N ILE A 203 4.02 9.81 11.44
CA ILE A 203 3.50 11.15 11.75
C ILE A 203 3.95 11.69 13.12
N GLY A 204 4.92 11.04 13.76
CA GLY A 204 5.59 11.50 14.95
C GLY A 204 4.65 11.76 16.13
N GLU A 205 4.72 12.94 16.75
CA GLU A 205 3.90 13.30 17.92
C GLU A 205 2.39 13.25 17.61
N TYR A 206 1.99 13.49 16.38
CA TYR A 206 0.58 13.42 15.95
C TYR A 206 0.05 11.98 15.93
N GLY A 207 0.92 10.97 15.96
CA GLY A 207 0.54 9.56 16.10
C GLY A 207 -0.27 9.29 17.37
N LYS A 208 -0.06 10.08 18.43
CA LYS A 208 -0.82 10.02 19.69
C LYS A 208 -2.29 10.42 19.50
N LYS A 209 -2.60 11.26 18.49
CA LYS A 209 -3.96 11.68 18.16
C LYS A 209 -4.78 10.57 17.48
N ILE A 210 -4.14 9.53 16.96
CA ILE A 210 -4.83 8.32 16.52
C ILE A 210 -5.07 7.44 17.75
N VAL A 211 -6.25 7.51 18.33
CA VAL A 211 -6.63 6.81 19.57
C VAL A 211 -7.22 5.44 19.24
N THR A 212 -6.78 4.40 19.97
CA THR A 212 -7.37 3.06 19.87
C THR A 212 -8.61 2.98 20.76
N VAL A 213 -9.77 2.70 20.16
CA VAL A 213 -11.00 2.37 20.90
C VAL A 213 -11.08 0.85 20.99
N ARG A 214 -10.78 0.30 22.18
CA ARG A 214 -10.67 -1.15 22.40
C ARG A 214 -11.89 -1.89 21.91
N LYS A 215 -11.69 -3.02 21.20
CA LYS A 215 -12.71 -3.89 20.61
C LYS A 215 -13.57 -3.25 19.50
N ILE A 216 -13.38 -1.97 19.19
CA ILE A 216 -14.16 -1.25 18.16
C ILE A 216 -13.27 -0.87 16.98
N GLY A 217 -12.26 0.00 17.18
CA GLY A 217 -11.44 0.50 16.08
C GLY A 217 -10.59 1.68 16.48
N TYR A 218 -10.62 2.74 15.67
CA TYR A 218 -9.74 3.88 15.80
C TYR A 218 -10.49 5.21 15.62
N LYS A 219 -9.94 6.26 16.23
CA LYS A 219 -10.44 7.63 16.12
C LYS A 219 -9.24 8.57 16.00
N PHE A 220 -9.31 9.57 15.13
CA PHE A 220 -8.36 10.68 15.14
C PHE A 220 -8.94 11.81 16.01
N GLU A 221 -8.26 12.16 17.08
CA GLU A 221 -8.67 13.25 17.98
C GLU A 221 -8.06 14.57 17.52
N CYS A 222 -8.92 15.54 17.24
CA CYS A 222 -8.57 16.94 17.08
C CYS A 222 -9.15 17.75 18.21
N ASP A 223 -8.34 18.62 18.79
CA ASP A 223 -8.84 19.69 19.61
C ASP A 223 -9.67 20.63 18.72
N ASN A 224 -10.83 21.08 19.21
CA ASN A 224 -11.70 22.04 18.50
C ASN A 224 -11.07 23.41 18.48
#